data_349c2fbb8b70170585b4a382f90c031d
#
_entry.id   349c2fbb8b70170585b4a382f90c031d
#
_cell.length_a   1.000
_cell.length_b   1.000
_cell.length_c   1.000
_cell.angle_alpha   90.00
_cell.angle_beta   90.00
_cell.angle_gamma   90.00
#
_symmetry.space_group_name_H-M   'P 1'
#
loop_
_entity.id
_entity.type
_entity.pdbx_description
1 polymer ?
#
loop_
_entity_poly.entity_id
_entity_poly.type
_entity_poly.pdbx_seq_one_letter_code
_entity_poly.pdbx_strand_id
1 'polypeptide(L)'
;MTNQTGSVPCVVHGAAGATNQTPGMERKAAIDANAAGAQRVFMGRASAPPLSNSGAHHHGESETAAYVVRGVVRVYFGEGYREFVEAREGDFLFVPANMAHVEVNPSPDQPMEAILARGPDNTVVNLPDPVEHLTPVAPEGVAAG
;
A
#
# COMPACT_ATOMS: atom_id res chain seq x y z
N MET A 1 30.22 -12.08 -10.39
CA MET A 1 28.79 -12.11 -10.68
C MET A 1 28.42 -11.12 -11.75
N THR A 2 27.88 -11.56 -12.81
CA THR A 2 27.49 -10.68 -13.88
C THR A 2 26.25 -9.91 -13.49
N ASN A 3 26.23 -8.63 -13.76
CA ASN A 3 25.07 -7.79 -13.53
C ASN A 3 24.10 -7.95 -14.68
N GLN A 4 23.35 -9.04 -14.64
CA GLN A 4 22.34 -9.36 -15.65
C GLN A 4 20.96 -8.84 -15.24
N THR A 5 20.90 -8.07 -14.14
CA THR A 5 19.65 -7.51 -13.65
C THR A 5 19.02 -6.61 -14.72
N GLY A 6 17.74 -6.83 -14.97
CA GLY A 6 16.98 -6.08 -15.95
C GLY A 6 17.07 -6.57 -17.38
N SER A 7 17.99 -7.48 -17.71
CA SER A 7 18.17 -7.97 -19.07
C SER A 7 17.71 -9.41 -19.30
N VAL A 8 17.51 -10.16 -18.22
CA VAL A 8 17.03 -11.53 -18.27
C VAL A 8 15.98 -11.76 -17.21
N PRO A 9 15.12 -12.77 -17.35
CA PRO A 9 14.21 -13.11 -16.26
C PRO A 9 14.96 -13.51 -15.00
N CYS A 10 14.40 -13.16 -13.85
CA CYS A 10 14.98 -13.56 -12.57
C CYS A 10 13.88 -13.86 -11.55
N VAL A 11 14.29 -14.51 -10.47
CA VAL A 11 13.39 -14.78 -9.33
C VAL A 11 13.95 -14.09 -8.10
N VAL A 12 13.11 -13.34 -7.42
CA VAL A 12 13.41 -12.76 -6.12
C VAL A 12 12.73 -13.62 -5.06
N HIS A 13 13.50 -14.13 -4.10
CA HIS A 13 12.97 -15.02 -3.06
C HIS A 13 12.47 -14.21 -1.88
N GLY A 14 11.16 -14.00 -1.84
CA GLY A 14 10.51 -13.18 -0.82
C GLY A 14 10.78 -11.70 -1.01
N ALA A 15 10.12 -10.89 -0.22
CA ALA A 15 10.31 -9.45 -0.23
C ALA A 15 11.26 -9.05 0.91
N ALA A 16 12.30 -8.30 0.61
CA ALA A 16 13.40 -8.09 1.54
C ALA A 16 13.58 -6.65 1.99
N GLY A 17 13.31 -5.67 1.15
CA GLY A 17 13.60 -4.27 1.48
C GLY A 17 12.41 -3.54 2.04
N ALA A 18 12.43 -3.17 3.33
CA ALA A 18 11.41 -2.31 3.90
C ALA A 18 11.51 -0.91 3.29
N THR A 19 10.41 -0.36 2.81
CA THR A 19 10.39 0.98 2.25
C THR A 19 9.92 2.04 3.25
N ASN A 20 8.96 1.71 4.10
CA ASN A 20 8.45 2.55 5.20
C ASN A 20 8.17 4.01 4.81
N GLN A 21 7.82 4.24 3.54
CA GLN A 21 7.54 5.58 3.04
C GLN A 21 6.17 6.09 3.47
N THR A 22 5.30 5.19 3.87
CA THR A 22 3.91 5.49 4.21
C THR A 22 3.69 5.19 5.69
N PRO A 23 3.29 6.18 6.49
CA PRO A 23 2.98 5.94 7.89
C PRO A 23 1.88 4.89 8.09
N GLY A 24 1.86 4.23 9.23
CA GLY A 24 0.81 3.28 9.59
C GLY A 24 0.80 1.97 8.81
N MET A 25 1.76 1.78 7.92
CA MET A 25 1.85 0.57 7.10
C MET A 25 3.29 0.09 7.02
N GLU A 26 3.46 -1.21 6.86
CA GLU A 26 4.76 -1.78 6.52
C GLU A 26 4.74 -2.21 5.06
N ARG A 27 5.75 -1.80 4.31
CA ARG A 27 5.90 -2.18 2.90
C ARG A 27 7.27 -2.79 2.68
N LYS A 28 7.30 -3.87 1.91
CA LYS A 28 8.53 -4.56 1.54
C LYS A 28 8.61 -4.67 0.03
N ALA A 29 9.70 -4.18 -0.54
CA ALA A 29 9.96 -4.28 -1.97
C ALA A 29 10.38 -5.70 -2.34
N ALA A 30 9.87 -6.19 -3.43
CA ALA A 30 10.28 -7.45 -4.02
C ALA A 30 10.90 -7.23 -5.40
N ILE A 31 10.16 -6.62 -6.32
CA ILE A 31 10.66 -6.29 -7.66
C ILE A 31 10.85 -4.79 -7.73
N ASP A 32 12.09 -4.36 -7.88
CA ASP A 32 12.46 -2.97 -8.06
C ASP A 32 13.80 -2.89 -8.83
N ALA A 33 14.36 -1.70 -8.92
CA ALA A 33 15.61 -1.49 -9.62
C ALA A 33 16.75 -2.25 -8.94
N ASN A 34 16.78 -2.30 -7.62
CA ASN A 34 17.87 -2.93 -6.88
C ASN A 34 17.79 -4.46 -6.93
N ALA A 35 16.61 -5.02 -6.72
CA ALA A 35 16.45 -6.47 -6.61
C ALA A 35 16.46 -7.17 -7.97
N ALA A 36 15.91 -6.53 -9.01
CA ALA A 36 15.69 -7.16 -10.28
C ALA A 36 16.16 -6.33 -11.49
N GLY A 37 16.60 -5.11 -11.28
CA GLY A 37 16.92 -4.20 -12.37
C GLY A 37 15.69 -3.69 -13.10
N ALA A 38 14.54 -3.69 -12.46
CA ALA A 38 13.29 -3.24 -13.07
C ALA A 38 13.34 -1.73 -13.33
N GLN A 39 12.87 -1.31 -14.49
CA GLN A 39 12.88 0.09 -14.88
C GLN A 39 11.48 0.73 -14.89
N ARG A 40 10.44 -0.08 -15.00
CA ARG A 40 9.07 0.44 -15.21
C ARG A 40 8.02 -0.20 -14.33
N VAL A 41 8.42 -1.10 -13.46
CA VAL A 41 7.49 -1.77 -12.56
C VAL A 41 8.11 -1.94 -11.20
N PHE A 42 7.29 -1.71 -10.19
CA PHE A 42 7.57 -2.02 -8.80
C PHE A 42 6.55 -3.06 -8.35
N MET A 43 6.99 -4.03 -7.58
CA MET A 43 6.08 -4.98 -6.95
C MET A 43 6.56 -5.27 -5.54
N GLY A 44 5.62 -5.33 -4.61
CA GLY A 44 5.96 -5.56 -3.22
C GLY A 44 4.79 -6.06 -2.39
N ARG A 45 5.04 -6.16 -1.10
CA ARG A 45 4.03 -6.54 -0.12
C ARG A 45 3.75 -5.35 0.78
N ALA A 46 2.48 -5.22 1.17
CA ALA A 46 2.06 -4.23 2.16
C ALA A 46 1.29 -4.93 3.27
N SER A 47 1.48 -4.48 4.48
CA SER A 47 0.68 -4.93 5.62
C SER A 47 0.30 -3.73 6.47
N ALA A 48 -0.86 -3.82 7.10
CA ALA A 48 -1.39 -2.76 7.94
C ALA A 48 -2.03 -3.37 9.17
N PRO A 49 -1.61 -2.94 10.38
CA PRO A 49 -2.23 -3.45 11.59
C PRO A 49 -3.69 -3.01 11.71
N PRO A 50 -4.47 -3.64 12.59
CA PRO A 50 -5.84 -3.20 12.83
C PRO A 50 -5.92 -1.71 13.16
N LEU A 51 -6.95 -1.05 12.65
CA LEU A 51 -7.24 0.37 12.90
C LEU A 51 -6.09 1.30 12.49
N SER A 52 -5.30 0.91 11.51
CA SER A 52 -4.22 1.75 10.98
C SER A 52 -4.74 2.75 9.95
N ASN A 53 -3.99 3.83 9.81
CA ASN A 53 -4.29 4.92 8.86
C ASN A 53 -2.97 5.38 8.25
N SER A 54 -2.90 5.38 6.93
CA SER A 54 -1.67 5.72 6.22
C SER A 54 -1.34 7.21 6.19
N GLY A 55 -2.29 8.06 6.58
CA GLY A 55 -2.21 9.47 6.23
C GLY A 55 -2.48 9.69 4.74
N ALA A 56 -2.73 10.94 4.38
CA ALA A 56 -2.98 11.29 2.99
C ALA A 56 -1.69 11.25 2.17
N HIS A 57 -1.75 10.69 0.97
CA HIS A 57 -0.60 10.61 0.08
C HIS A 57 -1.03 10.35 -1.36
N HIS A 58 -0.10 10.55 -2.29
CA HIS A 58 -0.27 10.13 -3.68
C HIS A 58 1.04 9.51 -4.19
N HIS A 59 1.00 8.95 -5.37
CA HIS A 59 2.14 8.27 -5.96
C HIS A 59 2.63 8.93 -7.25
N GLY A 60 2.38 10.24 -7.39
CA GLY A 60 2.78 10.95 -8.59
C GLY A 60 2.12 10.34 -9.83
N GLU A 61 2.89 10.15 -10.88
CA GLU A 61 2.38 9.59 -12.13
C GLU A 61 2.21 8.06 -12.10
N SER A 62 2.59 7.41 -10.99
CA SER A 62 2.47 5.96 -10.88
C SER A 62 1.04 5.54 -10.58
N GLU A 63 0.62 4.50 -11.27
CA GLU A 63 -0.63 3.78 -10.96
C GLU A 63 -0.32 2.63 -10.02
N THR A 64 -1.29 2.25 -9.21
CA THR A 64 -1.16 1.11 -8.29
C THR A 64 -2.26 0.10 -8.57
N ALA A 65 -1.87 -1.16 -8.68
CA ALA A 65 -2.77 -2.30 -8.65
C ALA A 65 -2.41 -3.15 -7.44
N ALA A 66 -3.39 -3.63 -6.71
CA ALA A 66 -3.16 -4.44 -5.53
C ALA A 66 -4.12 -5.62 -5.48
N TYR A 67 -3.66 -6.69 -4.87
CA TYR A 67 -4.47 -7.86 -4.55
C TYR A 67 -4.47 -8.06 -3.04
N VAL A 68 -5.65 -8.09 -2.44
CA VAL A 68 -5.78 -8.27 -0.99
C VAL A 68 -5.67 -9.76 -0.66
N VAL A 69 -4.59 -10.12 0.02
CA VAL A 69 -4.31 -11.51 0.41
C VAL A 69 -5.16 -11.90 1.62
N ARG A 70 -5.31 -10.97 2.57
CA ARG A 70 -6.21 -11.17 3.72
C ARG A 70 -6.58 -9.84 4.35
N GLY A 71 -7.68 -9.84 5.08
CA GLY A 71 -8.17 -8.65 5.77
C GLY A 71 -8.95 -7.74 4.86
N VAL A 72 -9.00 -6.46 5.23
CA VAL A 72 -9.79 -5.44 4.57
C VAL A 72 -9.03 -4.13 4.54
N VAL A 73 -9.18 -3.38 3.45
CA VAL A 73 -8.64 -2.03 3.34
C VAL A 73 -9.70 -1.12 2.73
N ARG A 74 -9.82 0.08 3.27
CA ARG A 74 -10.59 1.17 2.66
C ARG A 74 -9.63 2.18 2.09
N VAL A 75 -9.93 2.63 0.88
CA VAL A 75 -9.18 3.72 0.24
C VAL A 75 -10.13 4.90 0.13
N TYR A 76 -9.87 5.92 0.93
CA TYR A 76 -10.63 7.16 0.92
C TYR A 76 -10.03 8.14 -0.08
N PHE A 77 -10.89 8.84 -0.81
CA PHE A 77 -10.47 9.77 -1.86
C PHE A 77 -11.51 10.86 -2.07
N GLY A 78 -11.25 11.74 -3.02
CA GLY A 78 -12.17 12.81 -3.37
C GLY A 78 -12.07 14.00 -2.43
N GLU A 79 -12.97 14.95 -2.61
CA GLU A 79 -12.98 16.19 -1.82
C GLU A 79 -13.22 15.87 -0.35
N GLY A 80 -12.27 16.28 0.49
CA GLY A 80 -12.33 16.03 1.93
C GLY A 80 -12.24 14.56 2.29
N TYR A 81 -11.82 13.69 1.33
CA TYR A 81 -11.72 12.25 1.53
C TYR A 81 -13.04 11.61 1.95
N ARG A 82 -14.14 12.09 1.38
CA ARG A 82 -15.50 11.64 1.78
C ARG A 82 -15.95 10.37 1.10
N GLU A 83 -15.33 10.03 -0.01
CA GLU A 83 -15.67 8.82 -0.76
C GLU A 83 -14.67 7.73 -0.42
N PHE A 84 -15.11 6.49 -0.49
CA PHE A 84 -14.18 5.38 -0.33
C PHE A 84 -14.63 4.16 -1.12
N VAL A 85 -13.66 3.33 -1.43
CA VAL A 85 -13.87 1.96 -1.89
C VAL A 85 -13.30 1.02 -0.84
N GLU A 86 -13.84 -0.18 -0.75
CA GLU A 86 -13.39 -1.18 0.20
C GLU A 86 -13.04 -2.47 -0.54
N ALA A 87 -11.84 -2.97 -0.28
CA ALA A 87 -11.36 -4.23 -0.84
C ALA A 87 -11.13 -5.22 0.29
N ARG A 88 -11.56 -6.47 0.08
CA ARG A 88 -11.45 -7.57 1.03
C ARG A 88 -10.62 -8.70 0.43
N GLU A 89 -10.34 -9.69 1.22
CA GLU A 89 -9.61 -10.87 0.77
C GLU A 89 -10.15 -11.38 -0.57
N GLY A 90 -9.24 -11.51 -1.54
CA GLY A 90 -9.57 -11.95 -2.88
C GLY A 90 -9.90 -10.82 -3.86
N ASP A 91 -10.05 -9.59 -3.41
CA ASP A 91 -10.37 -8.46 -4.27
C ASP A 91 -9.12 -7.81 -4.85
N PHE A 92 -9.31 -7.19 -6.00
CA PHE A 92 -8.29 -6.36 -6.64
C PHE A 92 -8.66 -4.89 -6.48
N LEU A 93 -7.65 -4.07 -6.26
CA LEU A 93 -7.79 -2.64 -6.03
C LEU A 93 -6.95 -1.87 -7.05
N PHE A 94 -7.48 -0.78 -7.57
CA PHE A 94 -6.76 0.12 -8.45
C PHE A 94 -6.78 1.54 -7.91
N VAL A 95 -5.62 2.19 -7.90
CA VAL A 95 -5.50 3.61 -7.54
C VAL A 95 -4.88 4.35 -8.71
N PRO A 96 -5.59 5.34 -9.29
CA PRO A 96 -5.08 6.11 -10.43
C PRO A 96 -3.85 6.95 -10.09
N ALA A 97 -3.14 7.36 -11.13
CA ALA A 97 -2.06 8.33 -11.00
C ALA A 97 -2.56 9.64 -10.39
N ASN A 98 -1.69 10.29 -9.64
CA ASN A 98 -1.90 11.62 -9.05
C ASN A 98 -3.10 11.74 -8.11
N MET A 99 -3.69 10.64 -7.68
CA MET A 99 -4.85 10.69 -6.79
C MET A 99 -4.42 10.69 -5.33
N ALA A 100 -4.71 11.77 -4.63
CA ALA A 100 -4.55 11.82 -3.19
C ALA A 100 -5.55 10.86 -2.52
N HIS A 101 -5.07 10.03 -1.62
CA HIS A 101 -5.91 9.03 -0.96
C HIS A 101 -5.37 8.66 0.42
N VAL A 102 -6.19 7.97 1.17
CA VAL A 102 -5.85 7.48 2.51
C VAL A 102 -6.24 6.00 2.58
N GLU A 103 -5.32 5.17 3.02
CA GLU A 103 -5.57 3.75 3.22
C GLU A 103 -5.82 3.49 4.70
N VAL A 104 -6.97 2.91 5.02
CA VAL A 104 -7.37 2.61 6.39
C VAL A 104 -7.70 1.13 6.49
N ASN A 105 -7.17 0.48 7.52
CA ASN A 105 -7.66 -0.83 7.91
C ASN A 105 -8.76 -0.63 8.96
N PRO A 106 -10.03 -0.82 8.60
CA PRO A 106 -11.13 -0.54 9.52
C PRO A 106 -11.38 -1.65 10.52
N SER A 107 -10.73 -2.79 10.37
CA SER A 107 -10.93 -3.92 11.29
C SER A 107 -10.30 -3.63 12.64
N PRO A 108 -11.01 -3.89 13.76
CA PRO A 108 -10.44 -3.72 15.09
C PRO A 108 -9.52 -4.86 15.51
N ASP A 109 -9.51 -5.98 14.80
CA ASP A 109 -8.83 -7.19 15.26
C ASP A 109 -8.02 -7.93 14.19
N GLN A 110 -8.17 -7.61 12.90
CA GLN A 110 -7.47 -8.33 11.84
C GLN A 110 -6.48 -7.44 11.09
N PRO A 111 -5.23 -7.87 10.93
CA PRO A 111 -4.31 -7.18 10.04
C PRO A 111 -4.72 -7.35 8.58
N MET A 112 -4.27 -6.44 7.74
CA MET A 112 -4.44 -6.51 6.29
C MET A 112 -3.11 -6.86 5.66
N GLU A 113 -3.13 -7.71 4.65
CA GLU A 113 -1.99 -7.98 3.78
C GLU A 113 -2.41 -7.88 2.32
N ALA A 114 -1.58 -7.24 1.53
CA ALA A 114 -1.78 -7.11 0.10
C ALA A 114 -0.47 -7.25 -0.66
N ILE A 115 -0.58 -7.65 -1.91
CA ILE A 115 0.51 -7.59 -2.88
C ILE A 115 0.17 -6.46 -3.82
N LEU A 116 1.11 -5.57 -4.06
CA LEU A 116 0.89 -4.43 -4.93
C LEU A 116 1.90 -4.37 -6.06
N ALA A 117 1.44 -3.88 -7.19
CA ALA A 117 2.26 -3.54 -8.33
C ALA A 117 2.06 -2.05 -8.63
N ARG A 118 3.14 -1.37 -8.97
CA ARG A 118 3.11 0.07 -9.23
C ARG A 118 4.06 0.40 -10.37
N GLY A 119 3.68 1.33 -11.19
CA GLY A 119 4.50 1.78 -12.30
C GLY A 119 4.19 3.19 -12.73
N PRO A 120 5.17 3.91 -13.25
CA PRO A 120 6.51 3.44 -13.61
C PRO A 120 7.51 3.31 -12.46
N ASP A 121 7.18 3.80 -11.27
CA ASP A 121 8.08 3.77 -10.11
C ASP A 121 7.29 3.59 -8.81
N ASN A 122 7.97 3.72 -7.68
CA ASN A 122 7.36 3.62 -6.36
C ASN A 122 7.44 4.97 -5.63
N THR A 123 7.02 6.03 -6.29
CA THR A 123 6.96 7.36 -5.69
C THR A 123 5.89 7.41 -4.59
N VAL A 124 6.22 8.04 -3.48
CA VAL A 124 5.26 8.35 -2.41
C VAL A 124 5.45 9.80 -2.01
N VAL A 125 4.36 10.56 -2.08
CA VAL A 125 4.33 11.95 -1.63
C VAL A 125 3.31 12.07 -0.50
N ASN A 126 3.79 12.23 0.73
CA ASN A 126 2.92 12.38 1.89
C ASN A 126 2.38 13.81 1.96
N LEU A 127 1.10 13.92 2.27
CA LEU A 127 0.39 15.20 2.33
C LEU A 127 0.00 15.52 3.77
N PRO A 128 -0.07 16.81 4.15
CA PRO A 128 -0.35 17.22 5.53
C PRO A 128 -1.83 17.22 5.89
N ASP A 129 -2.71 16.78 5.02
CA ASP A 129 -4.15 16.85 5.22
C ASP A 129 -4.58 16.09 6.49
N PRO A 130 -5.48 16.66 7.31
CA PRO A 130 -5.97 15.99 8.50
C PRO A 130 -6.95 14.88 8.12
N VAL A 131 -6.61 13.64 8.42
CA VAL A 131 -7.40 12.47 8.03
C VAL A 131 -7.58 11.44 9.16
N GLU A 132 -7.21 11.80 10.39
CA GLU A 132 -7.29 10.89 11.54
C GLU A 132 -8.72 10.43 11.82
N HIS A 133 -9.69 11.28 11.51
CA HIS A 133 -11.11 10.98 11.70
C HIS A 133 -11.63 9.85 10.80
N LEU A 134 -10.87 9.45 9.78
CA LEU A 134 -11.24 8.35 8.89
C LEU A 134 -11.02 6.98 9.53
N THR A 135 -10.21 6.92 10.58
CA THR A 135 -9.98 5.67 11.30
C THR A 135 -11.15 5.39 12.23
N PRO A 136 -11.83 4.25 12.11
CA PRO A 136 -12.89 3.90 13.04
C PRO A 136 -12.33 3.75 14.47
N VAL A 137 -13.17 4.10 15.45
CA VAL A 137 -12.81 3.91 16.85
C VAL A 137 -13.10 2.45 17.20
N ALA A 138 -12.18 1.84 17.96
CA ALA A 138 -12.38 0.47 18.42
C ALA A 138 -13.66 0.39 19.26
N PRO A 139 -14.46 -0.69 19.13
CA PRO A 139 -15.64 -0.87 19.97
C PRO A 139 -15.27 -0.85 21.44
N GLU A 140 -16.17 -0.29 22.27
CA GLU A 140 -15.98 -0.24 23.69
C GLU A 140 -15.83 -1.64 24.27
N GLY A 141 -14.82 -1.83 25.13
CA GLY A 141 -14.53 -3.13 25.73
C GLY A 141 -13.58 -4.01 24.92
N VAL A 142 -13.17 -3.55 23.74
CA VAL A 142 -12.17 -4.25 22.91
C VAL A 142 -10.82 -3.58 23.12
N ALA A 143 -9.82 -4.36 23.50
CA ALA A 143 -8.47 -3.85 23.63
C ALA A 143 -7.93 -3.47 22.25
N ALA A 144 -7.49 -2.24 22.09
CA ALA A 144 -6.87 -1.78 20.88
C ALA A 144 -5.45 -2.37 20.77
N GLY A 145 -5.18 -3.05 19.72
CA GLY A 145 -3.87 -3.59 19.43
C GLY A 145 -3.63 -4.96 19.88
#